data_1388bbaec4d94be8ca53bf42c4e41e72
#
_entry.id   1388bbaec4d94be8ca53bf42c4e41e72
#
_cell.length_a   1.000
_cell.length_b   1.000
_cell.length_c   1.000
_cell.angle_alpha   90.00
_cell.angle_beta   90.00
_cell.angle_gamma   90.00
#
_symmetry.space_group_name_H-M   'P 1'
#
loop_
_entity.id
_entity.type
_entity.pdbx_description
1 polymer ?
#
loop_
_entity_poly.entity_id
_entity_poly.type
_entity_poly.pdbx_seq_one_letter_code
_entity_poly.pdbx_strand_id
1 'polypeptide(L)'
;MESDDTGREPRLVLKLMGAIRLKKALTTSQRLEQVFRELTAEMESSNPDAVAIEEVFYSVNAKSALKLGQVRGVALLAAARLGLPVAEYAPLKIKSSVVGYGLAKKEQVQFMVARLLHLAEVPEPADAADALAIAICHIHTAQTLLLQGHGIEKQGMGNRK
;
A
#
# COMPACT_ATOMS: atom_id res chain seq x y z
N MET A 1 -9.35 25.98 -14.90
CA MET A 1 -8.74 25.09 -13.90
C MET A 1 -7.99 25.96 -12.90
N GLU A 2 -8.69 26.35 -11.84
CA GLU A 2 -8.12 27.20 -10.79
C GLU A 2 -7.29 26.33 -9.88
N SER A 3 -5.99 26.63 -9.80
CA SER A 3 -5.08 26.07 -8.81
C SER A 3 -5.39 26.73 -7.47
N ASP A 4 -6.06 26.00 -6.59
CA ASP A 4 -6.23 26.42 -5.19
C ASP A 4 -4.87 26.21 -4.47
N ASP A 5 -4.06 27.27 -4.50
CA ASP A 5 -2.75 27.34 -3.85
C ASP A 5 -2.93 27.71 -2.36
N THR A 6 -3.74 26.93 -1.68
CA THR A 6 -3.76 26.93 -0.21
C THR A 6 -2.80 25.84 0.25
N GLY A 7 -1.65 26.21 0.79
CA GLY A 7 -0.58 25.32 1.29
C GLY A 7 -1.00 24.26 2.32
N ARG A 8 -2.09 23.55 2.03
CA ARG A 8 -2.56 22.38 2.77
C ARG A 8 -1.90 21.15 2.16
N GLU A 9 -1.26 20.36 3.00
CA GLU A 9 -0.81 19.01 2.61
C GLU A 9 -1.96 18.25 1.93
N PRO A 10 -1.68 17.53 0.82
CA PRO A 10 -2.71 16.77 0.12
C PRO A 10 -3.35 15.76 1.07
N ARG A 11 -4.65 15.88 1.25
CA ARG A 11 -5.43 15.06 2.18
C ARG A 11 -5.55 13.64 1.64
N LEU A 12 -5.21 12.64 2.47
CA LEU A 12 -5.47 11.24 2.17
C LEU A 12 -6.98 10.96 2.21
N VAL A 13 -7.49 10.28 1.20
CA VAL A 13 -8.91 9.91 1.09
C VAL A 13 -9.03 8.41 0.87
N LEU A 14 -9.70 7.73 1.79
CA LEU A 14 -10.07 6.33 1.61
C LEU A 14 -11.20 6.23 0.57
N LYS A 15 -10.95 5.48 -0.51
CA LYS A 15 -11.97 5.19 -1.54
C LYS A 15 -12.67 3.87 -1.27
N LEU A 16 -11.90 2.81 -1.01
CA LEU A 16 -12.39 1.47 -0.76
C LEU A 16 -11.41 0.74 0.15
N MET A 17 -11.93 -0.15 0.97
CA MET A 17 -11.16 -1.15 1.71
C MET A 17 -11.97 -2.44 1.81
N GLY A 18 -11.28 -3.56 1.97
CA GLY A 18 -11.93 -4.84 2.13
C GLY A 18 -10.96 -5.98 2.40
N ALA A 19 -11.49 -7.19 2.42
CA ALA A 19 -10.70 -8.40 2.53
C ALA A 19 -11.29 -9.51 1.66
N ILE A 20 -10.44 -10.22 0.94
CA ILE A 20 -10.83 -11.41 0.18
C ILE A 20 -10.96 -12.58 1.16
N ARG A 21 -12.16 -13.08 1.33
CA ARG A 21 -12.45 -14.20 2.23
C ARG A 21 -12.46 -15.52 1.46
N LEU A 22 -11.48 -16.37 1.75
CA LEU A 22 -11.33 -17.66 1.10
C LEU A 22 -12.14 -18.74 1.82
N LYS A 23 -12.93 -19.52 1.07
CA LYS A 23 -13.67 -20.66 1.61
C LYS A 23 -12.73 -21.78 2.03
N LYS A 24 -12.95 -22.38 3.20
CA LYS A 24 -12.10 -23.46 3.75
C LYS A 24 -12.06 -24.71 2.86
N ALA A 25 -13.15 -25.01 2.16
CA ALA A 25 -13.29 -26.21 1.31
C ALA A 25 -12.51 -26.13 -0.01
N LEU A 26 -11.97 -24.96 -0.41
CA LEU A 26 -11.25 -24.80 -1.65
C LEU A 26 -9.84 -25.42 -1.56
N THR A 27 -9.40 -26.02 -2.66
CA THR A 27 -8.01 -26.44 -2.85
C THR A 27 -7.09 -25.20 -2.95
N THR A 28 -5.77 -25.41 -2.84
CA THR A 28 -4.80 -24.31 -2.97
C THR A 28 -4.94 -23.58 -4.31
N SER A 29 -5.03 -24.32 -5.42
CA SER A 29 -5.18 -23.71 -6.75
C SER A 29 -6.48 -22.90 -6.90
N GLN A 30 -7.58 -23.40 -6.38
CA GLN A 30 -8.87 -22.69 -6.38
C GLN A 30 -8.82 -21.39 -5.54
N ARG A 31 -8.12 -21.41 -4.40
CA ARG A 31 -7.92 -20.21 -3.56
C ARG A 31 -7.09 -19.16 -4.30
N LEU A 32 -6.01 -19.58 -4.94
CA LEU A 32 -5.16 -18.67 -5.71
C LEU A 32 -5.91 -18.09 -6.92
N GLU A 33 -6.74 -18.90 -7.59
CA GLU A 33 -7.62 -18.43 -8.66
C GLU A 33 -8.63 -17.39 -8.15
N GLN A 34 -9.26 -17.64 -7.00
CA GLN A 34 -10.19 -16.68 -6.42
C GLN A 34 -9.50 -15.35 -6.10
N VAL A 35 -8.31 -15.39 -5.47
CA VAL A 35 -7.53 -14.19 -5.18
C VAL A 35 -7.20 -13.43 -6.46
N PHE A 36 -6.72 -14.13 -7.48
CA PHE A 36 -6.39 -13.52 -8.76
C PHE A 36 -7.58 -12.81 -9.40
N ARG A 37 -8.72 -13.49 -9.47
CA ARG A 37 -9.94 -12.99 -10.08
C ARG A 37 -10.50 -11.77 -9.32
N GLU A 38 -10.57 -11.85 -7.99
CA GLU A 38 -11.10 -10.74 -7.18
C GLU A 38 -10.18 -9.53 -7.17
N LEU A 39 -8.85 -9.71 -7.07
CA LEU A 39 -7.89 -8.61 -7.18
C LEU A 39 -7.92 -7.96 -8.58
N THR A 40 -7.98 -8.76 -9.63
CA THR A 40 -8.05 -8.23 -10.99
C THR A 40 -9.32 -7.41 -11.19
N ALA A 41 -10.48 -7.94 -10.77
CA ALA A 41 -11.75 -7.23 -10.88
C ALA A 41 -11.75 -5.91 -10.10
N GLU A 42 -11.15 -5.89 -8.89
CA GLU A 42 -11.03 -4.68 -8.09
C GLU A 42 -10.11 -3.64 -8.74
N MET A 43 -8.95 -4.07 -9.26
CA MET A 43 -8.03 -3.16 -9.96
C MET A 43 -8.64 -2.60 -11.24
N GLU A 44 -9.41 -3.40 -11.99
CA GLU A 44 -10.12 -2.93 -13.20
C GLU A 44 -11.21 -1.91 -12.86
N SER A 45 -11.96 -2.13 -11.78
CA SER A 45 -13.06 -1.24 -11.39
C SER A 45 -12.57 0.06 -10.74
N SER A 46 -11.53 0.00 -9.93
CA SER A 46 -10.97 1.16 -9.23
C SER A 46 -9.98 1.96 -10.05
N ASN A 47 -9.42 1.35 -11.11
CA ASN A 47 -8.42 1.95 -12.01
C ASN A 47 -7.28 2.68 -11.28
N PRO A 48 -6.51 1.99 -10.43
CA PRO A 48 -5.45 2.62 -9.65
C PRO A 48 -4.25 3.01 -10.51
N ASP A 49 -3.48 3.99 -10.07
CA ASP A 49 -2.23 4.42 -10.72
C ASP A 49 -1.05 3.50 -10.39
N ALA A 50 -1.11 2.83 -9.24
CA ALA A 50 -0.05 1.92 -8.77
C ALA A 50 -0.60 0.91 -7.76
N VAL A 51 0.13 -0.17 -7.58
CA VAL A 51 -0.09 -1.20 -6.55
C VAL A 51 1.06 -1.17 -5.56
N ALA A 52 0.76 -1.18 -4.27
CA ALA A 52 1.74 -1.28 -3.20
C ALA A 52 1.57 -2.60 -2.45
N ILE A 53 2.65 -3.30 -2.21
CA ILE A 53 2.67 -4.61 -1.55
C ILE A 53 3.73 -4.61 -0.45
N GLU A 54 3.43 -5.28 0.67
CA GLU A 54 4.42 -5.53 1.71
C GLU A 54 5.40 -6.63 1.29
N GLU A 55 6.68 -6.42 1.54
CA GLU A 55 7.70 -7.45 1.41
C GLU A 55 7.58 -8.46 2.55
N VAL A 56 7.53 -9.74 2.20
CA VAL A 56 7.48 -10.84 3.19
C VAL A 56 8.87 -11.43 3.33
N PHE A 57 9.62 -11.01 4.36
CA PHE A 57 10.98 -11.50 4.57
C PHE A 57 11.08 -12.69 5.51
N TYR A 58 10.21 -12.79 6.50
CA TYR A 58 10.29 -13.85 7.51
C TYR A 58 8.92 -14.34 7.94
N SER A 59 8.71 -15.65 7.82
CA SER A 59 7.68 -16.36 8.54
C SER A 59 8.39 -17.31 9.51
N VAL A 60 7.86 -17.43 10.73
CA VAL A 60 8.33 -18.37 11.76
C VAL A 60 8.23 -19.83 11.29
N ASN A 61 7.49 -20.08 10.23
CA ASN A 61 7.15 -21.39 9.68
C ASN A 61 7.23 -21.39 8.16
N ALA A 62 8.04 -22.31 7.59
CA ALA A 62 8.23 -22.45 6.15
C ALA A 62 6.91 -22.66 5.37
N LYS A 63 5.94 -23.39 5.94
CA LYS A 63 4.64 -23.63 5.31
C LYS A 63 3.82 -22.33 5.18
N SER A 64 3.85 -21.47 6.19
CA SER A 64 3.17 -20.16 6.15
C SER A 64 3.87 -19.21 5.19
N ALA A 65 5.22 -19.20 5.16
CA ALA A 65 6.00 -18.42 4.22
C ALA A 65 5.68 -18.79 2.76
N LEU A 66 5.57 -20.10 2.47
CA LEU A 66 5.22 -20.60 1.14
C LEU A 66 3.84 -20.12 0.71
N LYS A 67 2.83 -20.21 1.58
CA LYS A 67 1.46 -19.76 1.29
C LYS A 67 1.41 -18.25 1.02
N LEU A 68 2.08 -17.46 1.85
CA LEU A 68 2.17 -16.00 1.66
C LEU A 68 2.87 -15.65 0.35
N GLY A 69 3.96 -16.36 0.01
CA GLY A 69 4.67 -16.18 -1.24
C GLY A 69 3.81 -16.51 -2.47
N GLN A 70 2.99 -17.56 -2.40
CA GLN A 70 2.05 -17.93 -3.46
C GLN A 70 1.01 -16.83 -3.70
N VAL A 71 0.36 -16.34 -2.64
CA VAL A 71 -0.64 -15.24 -2.73
C VAL A 71 0.02 -13.95 -3.23
N ARG A 72 1.21 -13.64 -2.74
CA ARG A 72 1.97 -12.48 -3.20
C ARG A 72 2.31 -12.57 -4.69
N GLY A 73 2.75 -13.74 -5.17
CA GLY A 73 3.00 -13.98 -6.60
C GLY A 73 1.75 -13.76 -7.46
N VAL A 74 0.59 -14.18 -6.99
CA VAL A 74 -0.70 -13.95 -7.65
C VAL A 74 -1.04 -12.46 -7.72
N ALA A 75 -0.83 -11.71 -6.63
CA ALA A 75 -1.07 -10.27 -6.60
C ALA A 75 -0.13 -9.52 -7.58
N LEU A 76 1.15 -9.87 -7.60
CA LEU A 76 2.11 -9.33 -8.57
C LEU A 76 1.71 -9.62 -10.01
N LEU A 77 1.27 -10.84 -10.29
CA LEU A 77 0.80 -11.22 -11.62
C LEU A 77 -0.44 -10.43 -12.04
N ALA A 78 -1.42 -10.26 -11.15
CA ALA A 78 -2.63 -9.49 -11.43
C ALA A 78 -2.29 -8.04 -11.80
N ALA A 79 -1.42 -7.38 -11.04
CA ALA A 79 -0.95 -6.03 -11.32
C ALA A 79 -0.20 -5.94 -12.67
N ALA A 80 0.73 -6.88 -12.92
CA ALA A 80 1.52 -6.91 -14.15
C ALA A 80 0.66 -7.10 -15.40
N ARG A 81 -0.37 -7.95 -15.33
CA ARG A 81 -1.31 -8.16 -16.44
C ARG A 81 -2.10 -6.91 -16.82
N LEU A 82 -2.36 -6.04 -15.87
CA LEU A 82 -3.03 -4.75 -16.08
C LEU A 82 -2.05 -3.61 -16.38
N GLY A 83 -0.76 -3.89 -16.48
CA GLY A 83 0.27 -2.89 -16.74
C GLY A 83 0.49 -1.90 -15.59
N LEU A 84 0.08 -2.25 -14.37
CA LEU A 84 0.20 -1.39 -13.20
C LEU A 84 1.60 -1.47 -12.60
N PRO A 85 2.25 -0.34 -12.30
CA PRO A 85 3.50 -0.33 -11.55
C PRO A 85 3.30 -0.86 -10.14
N VAL A 86 4.25 -1.67 -9.65
CA VAL A 86 4.21 -2.24 -8.31
C VAL A 86 5.36 -1.68 -7.48
N ALA A 87 5.03 -1.16 -6.30
CA ALA A 87 5.99 -0.76 -5.28
C ALA A 87 5.95 -1.74 -4.10
N GLU A 88 7.12 -2.11 -3.61
CA GLU A 88 7.29 -3.07 -2.52
C GLU A 88 7.93 -2.38 -1.31
N TYR A 89 7.40 -2.64 -0.12
CA TYR A 89 7.84 -1.99 1.11
C TYR A 89 8.11 -2.98 2.23
N ALA A 90 9.27 -2.83 2.87
CA ALA A 90 9.61 -3.59 4.07
C ALA A 90 8.69 -3.19 5.26
N PRO A 91 8.35 -4.12 6.17
CA PRO A 91 7.52 -3.84 7.34
C PRO A 91 8.00 -2.66 8.18
N LEU A 92 9.30 -2.53 8.39
CA LEU A 92 9.89 -1.40 9.12
C LEU A 92 9.65 -0.06 8.43
N LYS A 93 9.72 -0.03 7.10
CA LYS A 93 9.45 1.17 6.29
C LYS A 93 7.98 1.58 6.39
N ILE A 94 7.05 0.61 6.33
CA ILE A 94 5.62 0.86 6.47
C ILE A 94 5.33 1.49 7.84
N LYS A 95 5.82 0.88 8.93
CA LYS A 95 5.64 1.39 10.29
C LYS A 95 6.22 2.79 10.46
N SER A 96 7.44 3.03 10.02
CA SER A 96 8.08 4.34 10.14
C SER A 96 7.37 5.42 9.31
N SER A 97 6.81 5.08 8.17
CA SER A 97 6.04 6.01 7.34
C SER A 97 4.71 6.41 7.94
N VAL A 98 4.05 5.50 8.67
CA VAL A 98 2.73 5.73 9.27
C VAL A 98 2.83 6.36 10.66
N VAL A 99 3.73 5.86 11.52
CA VAL A 99 3.83 6.26 12.94
C VAL A 99 5.04 7.14 13.22
N GLY A 100 6.04 7.13 12.34
CA GLY A 100 7.29 7.88 12.51
C GLY A 100 8.48 7.05 13.03
N TYR A 101 8.27 5.80 13.45
CA TYR A 101 9.35 4.88 13.84
C TYR A 101 9.00 3.40 13.54
N GLY A 102 10.03 2.62 13.18
CA GLY A 102 9.87 1.25 12.65
C GLY A 102 9.51 0.19 13.70
N LEU A 103 9.69 0.47 14.99
CA LEU A 103 9.39 -0.46 16.09
C LEU A 103 7.98 -0.27 16.68
N ALA A 104 7.11 0.49 16.01
CA ALA A 104 5.73 0.69 16.42
C ALA A 104 4.99 -0.65 16.54
N LYS A 105 4.14 -0.76 17.57
CA LYS A 105 3.24 -1.90 17.73
C LYS A 105 2.12 -1.85 16.70
N LYS A 106 1.53 -3.01 16.40
CA LYS A 106 0.44 -3.13 15.41
C LYS A 106 -0.73 -2.20 15.74
N GLU A 107 -1.12 -2.11 17.00
CA GLU A 107 -2.23 -1.28 17.45
C GLU A 107 -1.94 0.22 17.24
N GLN A 108 -0.70 0.64 17.40
CA GLN A 108 -0.28 2.02 17.12
C GLN A 108 -0.39 2.35 15.63
N VAL A 109 0.03 1.41 14.75
CA VAL A 109 -0.11 1.58 13.30
C VAL A 109 -1.57 1.69 12.90
N GLN A 110 -2.43 0.79 13.40
CA GLN A 110 -3.86 0.80 13.12
C GLN A 110 -4.55 2.08 13.59
N PHE A 111 -4.21 2.56 14.78
CA PHE A 111 -4.70 3.84 15.31
C PHE A 111 -4.28 5.02 14.42
N MET A 112 -3.03 5.07 13.99
CA MET A 112 -2.55 6.15 13.12
C MET A 112 -3.18 6.09 11.73
N VAL A 113 -3.41 4.90 11.17
CA VAL A 113 -4.17 4.73 9.91
C VAL A 113 -5.54 5.37 10.01
N ALA A 114 -6.29 5.06 11.08
CA ALA A 114 -7.60 5.66 11.32
C ALA A 114 -7.52 7.19 11.42
N ARG A 115 -6.52 7.73 12.11
CA ARG A 115 -6.30 9.17 12.25
C ARG A 115 -5.96 9.86 10.93
N LEU A 116 -5.04 9.30 10.16
CA LEU A 116 -4.60 9.86 8.88
C LEU A 116 -5.72 9.88 7.83
N LEU A 117 -6.60 8.89 7.88
CA LEU A 117 -7.75 8.77 6.98
C LEU A 117 -9.03 9.41 7.52
N HIS A 118 -8.97 10.02 8.71
CA HIS A 118 -10.12 10.65 9.40
C HIS A 118 -11.30 9.69 9.62
N LEU A 119 -11.01 8.43 9.94
CA LEU A 119 -12.01 7.42 10.24
C LEU A 119 -12.47 7.53 11.71
N ALA A 120 -13.74 7.23 11.96
CA ALA A 120 -14.30 7.23 13.31
C ALA A 120 -13.75 6.09 14.18
N GLU A 121 -13.44 4.95 13.55
CA GLU A 121 -12.97 3.72 14.20
C GLU A 121 -11.79 3.12 13.43
N VAL A 122 -11.05 2.25 14.12
CA VAL A 122 -9.97 1.47 13.49
C VAL A 122 -10.56 0.53 12.43
N PRO A 123 -10.00 0.47 11.22
CA PRO A 123 -10.50 -0.40 10.17
C PRO A 123 -10.49 -1.88 10.55
N GLU A 124 -11.58 -2.56 10.23
CA GLU A 124 -11.70 -4.02 10.37
C GLU A 124 -12.00 -4.70 9.02
N PRO A 125 -11.50 -5.92 8.78
CA PRO A 125 -10.59 -6.69 9.64
C PRO A 125 -9.19 -6.08 9.72
N ALA A 126 -8.35 -6.54 10.65
CA ALA A 126 -6.98 -6.05 10.86
C ALA A 126 -6.14 -6.03 9.56
N ASP A 127 -6.34 -7.01 8.69
CA ASP A 127 -5.64 -7.09 7.39
C ASP A 127 -6.00 -5.91 6.46
N ALA A 128 -7.22 -5.37 6.56
CA ALA A 128 -7.60 -4.16 5.81
C ALA A 128 -6.84 -2.92 6.34
N ALA A 129 -6.65 -2.81 7.66
CA ALA A 129 -5.84 -1.75 8.25
C ALA A 129 -4.37 -1.85 7.83
N ASP A 130 -3.83 -3.08 7.76
CA ASP A 130 -2.47 -3.33 7.28
C ASP A 130 -2.31 -2.91 5.80
N ALA A 131 -3.27 -3.23 4.94
CA ALA A 131 -3.29 -2.81 3.54
C ALA A 131 -3.36 -1.28 3.39
N LEU A 132 -4.14 -0.60 4.21
CA LEU A 132 -4.19 0.87 4.24
C LEU A 132 -2.87 1.49 4.68
N ALA A 133 -2.17 0.88 5.65
CA ALA A 133 -0.84 1.32 6.07
C ALA A 133 0.17 1.26 4.92
N ILE A 134 0.13 0.20 4.11
CA ILE A 134 0.98 0.04 2.92
C ILE A 134 0.67 1.13 1.88
N ALA A 135 -0.61 1.40 1.62
CA ALA A 135 -1.02 2.46 0.70
C ALA A 135 -0.57 3.86 1.16
N ILE A 136 -0.72 4.17 2.44
CA ILE A 136 -0.24 5.42 3.04
C ILE A 136 1.29 5.53 2.90
N CYS A 137 2.03 4.45 3.18
CA CYS A 137 3.47 4.42 3.00
C CYS A 137 3.87 4.74 1.56
N HIS A 138 3.16 4.19 0.57
CA HIS A 138 3.41 4.46 -0.84
C HIS A 138 3.18 5.93 -1.19
N ILE A 139 2.06 6.50 -0.78
CA ILE A 139 1.73 7.91 -1.06
C ILE A 139 2.76 8.85 -0.42
N HIS A 140 3.11 8.65 0.85
CA HIS A 140 4.14 9.45 1.52
C HIS A 140 5.51 9.35 0.84
N THR A 141 5.89 8.15 0.38
CA THR A 141 7.15 7.95 -0.34
C THR A 141 7.14 8.66 -1.68
N ALA A 142 6.06 8.58 -2.44
CA ALA A 142 5.92 9.26 -3.72
C ALA A 142 5.95 10.79 -3.56
N GLN A 143 5.27 11.33 -2.57
CA GLN A 143 5.31 12.77 -2.25
C GLN A 143 6.72 13.24 -1.88
N THR A 144 7.45 12.48 -1.07
CA THR A 144 8.83 12.81 -0.69
C THR A 144 9.74 12.86 -1.92
N LEU A 145 9.63 11.89 -2.83
CA LEU A 145 10.42 11.86 -4.06
C LEU A 145 10.12 13.05 -4.98
N LEU A 146 8.85 13.44 -5.11
CA LEU A 146 8.46 14.62 -5.89
C LEU A 146 9.07 15.91 -5.30
N LEU A 147 9.02 16.09 -3.98
CA LEU A 147 9.61 17.25 -3.31
C LEU A 147 11.12 17.31 -3.50
N GLN A 148 11.81 16.16 -3.43
CA GLN A 148 13.27 16.07 -3.66
C GLN A 148 13.63 16.38 -5.12
N GLY A 149 12.84 15.90 -6.10
CA GLY A 149 13.03 16.18 -7.52
C GLY A 149 12.93 17.67 -7.84
N HIS A 150 11.96 18.38 -7.30
CA HIS A 150 11.81 19.83 -7.47
C HIS A 150 12.93 20.63 -6.79
N GLY A 151 13.54 20.10 -5.72
CA GLY A 151 14.67 20.70 -5.05
C GLY A 151 15.95 20.70 -5.90
N ILE A 152 16.17 19.64 -6.67
CA ILE A 152 17.33 19.50 -7.55
C ILE A 152 17.25 20.44 -8.76
N GLU A 153 16.07 20.62 -9.35
CA GLU A 153 15.88 21.56 -10.47
C GLU A 153 16.13 23.02 -10.07
N LYS A 154 15.74 23.43 -8.86
CA LYS A 154 16.01 24.79 -8.37
C LYS A 154 17.48 25.07 -8.08
N GLN A 155 18.27 24.07 -7.72
CA GLN A 155 19.73 24.22 -7.51
C GLN A 155 20.52 24.22 -8.81
N GLY A 156 20.02 23.59 -9.87
CA GLY A 156 20.68 23.55 -11.18
C GLY A 156 20.60 24.85 -11.99
N MET A 157 19.64 25.73 -11.67
CA MET A 157 19.45 27.01 -12.38
C MET A 157 20.25 28.21 -11.80
N GLY A 158 20.93 28.02 -10.66
CA GLY A 158 21.62 29.09 -9.93
C GLY A 158 23.07 29.38 -10.35
N ASN A 159 23.66 28.62 -11.26
CA ASN A 159 25.10 28.73 -11.52
C ASN A 159 25.45 28.82 -13.02
N ARG A 160 24.87 29.77 -13.73
CA ARG A 160 25.37 30.27 -15.01
C ARG A 160 25.45 31.81 -14.96
N LYS A 161 26.59 32.28 -14.50
CA LYS A 161 27.11 33.60 -14.84
C LYS A 161 28.52 33.42 -15.31
#